data_f9a65139656b675066ba813eb3f0c228
#
_entry.id   f9a65139656b675066ba813eb3f0c228
#
_cell.length_a   1.000
_cell.length_b   1.000
_cell.length_c   1.000
_cell.angle_alpha   90.00
_cell.angle_beta   90.00
_cell.angle_gamma   90.00
#
_symmetry.space_group_name_H-M   'P 1'
#
loop_
_entity.id
_entity.type
_entity.pdbx_description
1 polymer ?
#
loop_
_entity_poly.entity_id
_entity_poly.type
_entity_poly.pdbx_seq_one_letter_code
_entity_poly.pdbx_strand_id
1 'polypeptide(L)'
;MIVRQVASLAEFTPDKMGKTTIAMAESLFVGLNAFEPGQEHVAHAHAGQDKLYLVLEGSAEVRVGEEETVLSAGDAAVARSGVVHAIRNPGPNRMIVLAVLAPPPKK
;
A
#
# COMPACT_ATOMS: atom_id res chain seq x y z
N MET A 1 11.68 16.05 -8.42
CA MET A 1 12.13 14.64 -8.25
C MET A 1 11.47 13.76 -9.28
N ILE A 2 12.24 12.88 -9.87
CA ILE A 2 11.74 11.90 -10.84
C ILE A 2 12.21 10.52 -10.39
N VAL A 3 11.31 9.57 -10.30
CA VAL A 3 11.64 8.19 -9.92
C VAL A 3 11.16 7.26 -11.03
N ARG A 4 12.08 6.45 -11.55
CA ARG A 4 11.79 5.51 -12.64
C ARG A 4 11.76 4.09 -12.11
N GLN A 5 10.98 3.23 -12.77
CA GLN A 5 10.91 1.81 -12.43
C GLN A 5 10.61 1.60 -10.95
N VAL A 6 9.58 2.28 -10.46
CA VAL A 6 9.25 2.33 -9.03
C VAL A 6 9.18 0.95 -8.40
N ALA A 7 8.55 -0.02 -9.08
CA ALA A 7 8.41 -1.36 -8.55
C ALA A 7 9.76 -2.05 -8.27
N SER A 8 10.82 -1.67 -9.00
CA SER A 8 12.16 -2.25 -8.81
C SER A 8 12.78 -1.86 -7.46
N LEU A 9 12.23 -0.86 -6.80
CA LEU A 9 12.72 -0.40 -5.49
C LEU A 9 12.10 -1.17 -4.33
N ALA A 10 11.17 -2.06 -4.60
CA ALA A 10 10.50 -2.84 -3.56
C ALA A 10 11.48 -3.76 -2.84
N GLU A 11 11.37 -3.80 -1.52
CA GLU A 11 12.19 -4.66 -0.67
C GLU A 11 11.29 -5.63 0.07
N PHE A 12 11.46 -6.93 -0.23
CA PHE A 12 10.72 -8.00 0.43
C PHE A 12 11.49 -8.47 1.65
N THR A 13 10.75 -8.77 2.72
CA THR A 13 11.34 -9.36 3.92
C THR A 13 10.58 -10.63 4.29
N PRO A 14 11.25 -11.65 4.89
CA PRO A 14 10.61 -12.93 5.15
C PRO A 14 9.60 -12.90 6.30
N ASP A 15 9.74 -11.97 7.25
CA ASP A 15 8.95 -11.99 8.49
C ASP A 15 7.69 -11.13 8.43
N LYS A 16 7.70 -10.11 7.60
CA LYS A 16 6.58 -9.16 7.48
C LYS A 16 6.70 -8.39 6.18
N MET A 17 5.65 -7.68 5.80
CA MET A 17 5.69 -6.87 4.60
C MET A 17 6.84 -5.86 4.66
N GLY A 18 7.52 -5.68 3.53
CA GLY A 18 8.57 -4.68 3.40
C GLY A 18 8.00 -3.31 3.11
N LYS A 19 8.63 -2.27 3.64
CA LYS A 19 8.27 -0.88 3.40
C LYS A 19 9.48 -0.12 2.88
N THR A 20 9.29 0.63 1.81
CA THR A 20 10.30 1.50 1.23
C THR A 20 9.71 2.87 0.99
N THR A 21 10.38 3.91 1.48
CA THR A 21 9.96 5.28 1.19
C THR A 21 10.48 5.69 -0.18
N ILE A 22 9.59 6.09 -1.07
CA ILE A 22 9.95 6.61 -2.39
C ILE A 22 10.17 8.10 -2.31
N ALA A 23 9.25 8.82 -1.69
CA ALA A 23 9.34 10.27 -1.59
C ALA A 23 8.51 10.78 -0.41
N MET A 24 8.98 11.86 0.20
CA MET A 24 8.19 12.59 1.19
C MET A 24 8.26 14.06 0.82
N ALA A 25 7.12 14.67 0.59
CA ALA A 25 6.98 16.08 0.30
C ALA A 25 6.16 16.74 1.40
N GLU A 26 5.91 18.03 1.28
CA GLU A 26 5.17 18.80 2.30
C GLU A 26 3.76 18.23 2.54
N SER A 27 3.06 17.86 1.48
CA SER A 27 1.66 17.42 1.56
C SER A 27 1.44 15.97 1.12
N LEU A 28 2.51 15.22 0.89
CA LEU A 28 2.42 13.92 0.26
C LEU A 28 3.53 13.00 0.74
N PHE A 29 3.17 11.77 1.09
CA PHE A 29 4.10 10.68 1.31
C PHE A 29 3.83 9.58 0.29
N VAL A 30 4.88 9.06 -0.34
CA VAL A 30 4.78 7.94 -1.28
C VAL A 30 5.70 6.82 -0.83
N GLY A 31 5.14 5.65 -0.64
CA GLY A 31 5.89 4.46 -0.25
C GLY A 31 5.56 3.26 -1.12
N LEU A 32 6.42 2.25 -1.04
CA LEU A 32 6.16 0.93 -1.59
C LEU A 32 5.97 -0.05 -0.46
N ASN A 33 4.97 -0.88 -0.58
CA ASN A 33 4.76 -2.01 0.31
C ASN A 33 4.95 -3.29 -0.51
N ALA A 34 5.84 -4.15 -0.04
CA ALA A 34 6.19 -5.40 -0.70
C ALA A 34 5.77 -6.57 0.17
N PHE A 35 4.99 -7.50 -0.40
CA PHE A 35 4.39 -8.60 0.36
C PHE A 35 4.76 -9.94 -0.25
N GLU A 36 5.37 -10.80 0.55
CA GLU A 36 5.45 -12.21 0.22
C GLU A 36 4.04 -12.83 0.37
N PRO A 37 3.77 -13.99 -0.25
CA PRO A 37 2.46 -14.63 -0.08
C PRO A 37 2.08 -14.79 1.41
N GLY A 38 0.85 -14.40 1.75
CA GLY A 38 0.31 -14.50 3.11
C GLY A 38 0.59 -13.29 3.99
N GLN A 39 1.50 -12.41 3.61
CA GLN A 39 1.76 -11.21 4.40
C GLN A 39 0.64 -10.19 4.25
N GLU A 40 0.43 -9.41 5.29
CA GLU A 40 -0.65 -8.44 5.33
C GLU A 40 -0.26 -7.17 6.11
N HIS A 41 -0.98 -6.11 5.82
CA HIS A 41 -1.02 -4.92 6.66
C HIS A 41 -2.41 -4.94 7.30
N VAL A 42 -2.45 -5.23 8.61
CA VAL A 42 -3.70 -5.43 9.34
C VAL A 42 -4.60 -4.19 9.33
N ALA A 43 -5.88 -4.40 9.57
CA ALA A 43 -6.87 -3.34 9.56
C ALA A 43 -6.48 -2.19 10.50
N HIS A 44 -6.53 -0.99 9.98
CA HIS A 44 -6.20 0.23 10.72
C HIS A 44 -6.91 1.42 10.07
N ALA A 45 -6.89 2.54 10.77
CA ALA A 45 -7.46 3.79 10.27
C ALA A 45 -6.53 4.94 10.62
N HIS A 46 -6.48 5.94 9.75
CA HIS A 46 -5.66 7.14 9.94
C HIS A 46 -6.56 8.36 9.93
N ALA A 47 -6.81 8.92 11.11
CA ALA A 47 -7.55 10.17 11.20
C ALA A 47 -6.71 11.31 10.63
N GLY A 48 -7.30 12.12 9.77
CA GLY A 48 -6.62 13.26 9.17
C GLY A 48 -5.73 12.94 7.99
N GLN A 49 -5.74 11.70 7.51
CA GLN A 49 -4.97 11.30 6.33
C GLN A 49 -5.86 10.52 5.37
N ASP A 50 -5.74 10.82 4.10
CA ASP A 50 -6.28 9.97 3.03
C ASP A 50 -5.19 9.02 2.57
N LYS A 51 -5.56 7.81 2.16
CA LYS A 51 -4.62 6.81 1.70
C LYS A 51 -5.07 6.22 0.37
N LEU A 52 -4.14 6.12 -0.56
CA LEU A 52 -4.37 5.44 -1.83
C LEU A 52 -3.46 4.22 -1.91
N TYR A 53 -4.03 3.09 -2.33
CA TYR A 53 -3.28 1.91 -2.74
C TYR A 53 -3.37 1.80 -4.26
N LEU A 54 -2.25 1.62 -4.92
CA LEU A 54 -2.18 1.27 -6.34
C LEU A 54 -1.41 -0.03 -6.46
N VAL A 55 -2.06 -1.09 -6.92
CA VAL A 55 -1.40 -2.38 -7.10
C VAL A 55 -0.51 -2.31 -8.33
N LEU A 56 0.78 -2.57 -8.15
CA LEU A 56 1.76 -2.55 -9.24
C LEU A 56 2.03 -3.95 -9.77
N GLU A 57 2.08 -4.95 -8.89
CA GLU A 57 2.30 -6.35 -9.26
C GLU A 57 1.51 -7.28 -8.33
N GLY A 58 1.06 -8.40 -8.87
CA GLY A 58 0.36 -9.42 -8.11
C GLY A 58 -1.11 -9.12 -7.94
N SER A 59 -1.70 -9.76 -6.91
CA SER A 59 -3.11 -9.59 -6.55
C SER A 59 -3.20 -9.21 -5.08
N ALA A 60 -4.13 -8.33 -4.75
CA ALA A 60 -4.29 -7.81 -3.40
C ALA A 60 -5.72 -8.00 -2.93
N GLU A 61 -5.89 -8.64 -1.76
CA GLU A 61 -7.15 -8.62 -1.05
C GLU A 61 -7.21 -7.30 -0.29
N VAL A 62 -8.19 -6.46 -0.61
CA VAL A 62 -8.29 -5.11 -0.05
C VAL A 62 -9.63 -4.92 0.63
N ARG A 63 -9.59 -4.32 1.80
CA ARG A 63 -10.77 -3.86 2.51
C ARG A 63 -10.69 -2.34 2.69
N VAL A 64 -11.77 -1.65 2.35
CA VAL A 64 -11.93 -0.22 2.63
C VAL A 64 -13.35 -0.03 3.20
N GLY A 65 -13.42 0.30 4.49
CA GLY A 65 -14.70 0.34 5.18
C GLY A 65 -15.36 -1.04 5.15
N GLU A 66 -16.54 -1.11 4.55
CA GLU A 66 -17.27 -2.37 4.40
C GLU A 66 -17.05 -3.04 3.04
N GLU A 67 -16.33 -2.38 2.13
CA GLU A 67 -16.03 -2.94 0.83
C GLU A 67 -14.83 -3.87 0.91
N GLU A 68 -14.98 -5.08 0.37
CA GLU A 68 -13.89 -6.04 0.26
C GLU A 68 -13.84 -6.58 -1.15
N THR A 69 -12.65 -6.62 -1.74
CA THR A 69 -12.47 -7.14 -3.09
C THR A 69 -11.02 -7.55 -3.32
N VAL A 70 -10.78 -8.22 -4.43
CA VAL A 70 -9.43 -8.53 -4.90
C VAL A 70 -9.10 -7.58 -6.04
N LEU A 71 -7.99 -6.88 -5.90
CA LEU A 71 -7.48 -5.98 -6.92
C LEU A 71 -6.30 -6.63 -7.65
N SER A 72 -6.16 -6.32 -8.92
CA SER A 72 -5.04 -6.76 -9.76
C SER A 72 -4.14 -5.57 -10.11
N ALA A 73 -2.99 -5.85 -10.70
CA ALA A 73 -2.08 -4.79 -11.13
C ALA A 73 -2.80 -3.74 -11.98
N GLY A 74 -2.63 -2.48 -11.64
CA GLY A 74 -3.30 -1.35 -12.28
C GLY A 74 -4.57 -0.88 -11.56
N ASP A 75 -5.08 -1.65 -10.59
CA ASP A 75 -6.26 -1.26 -9.83
C ASP A 75 -5.86 -0.47 -8.59
N ALA A 76 -6.74 0.41 -8.16
CA ALA A 76 -6.49 1.28 -7.01
C ALA A 76 -7.67 1.27 -6.04
N ALA A 77 -7.35 1.54 -4.76
CA ALA A 77 -8.34 1.75 -3.71
C ALA A 77 -7.99 3.00 -2.93
N VAL A 78 -9.00 3.74 -2.51
CA VAL A 78 -8.81 4.95 -1.71
C VAL A 78 -9.56 4.81 -0.40
N ALA A 79 -8.82 4.94 0.71
CA ALA A 79 -9.39 5.02 2.05
C ALA A 79 -9.33 6.47 2.49
N ARG A 80 -10.50 7.09 2.65
CA ARG A 80 -10.60 8.47 3.15
C ARG A 80 -10.25 8.53 4.63
N SER A 81 -9.90 9.71 5.08
CA SER A 81 -9.58 9.97 6.49
C SER A 81 -10.54 9.24 7.44
N GLY A 82 -9.97 8.49 8.37
CA GLY A 82 -10.73 7.77 9.40
C GLY A 82 -11.37 6.46 8.97
N VAL A 83 -11.33 6.12 7.69
CA VAL A 83 -11.94 4.87 7.20
C VAL A 83 -10.98 3.71 7.41
N VAL A 84 -11.47 2.64 8.04
CA VAL A 84 -10.69 1.42 8.27
C VAL A 84 -10.32 0.79 6.94
N HIS A 85 -9.06 0.37 6.81
CA HIS A 85 -8.58 -0.28 5.61
C HIS A 85 -7.55 -1.36 5.96
N ALA A 86 -7.44 -2.36 5.10
CA ALA A 86 -6.51 -3.47 5.23
C ALA A 86 -6.14 -4.00 3.86
N ILE A 87 -4.97 -4.60 3.76
CA ILE A 87 -4.50 -5.21 2.53
C ILE A 87 -3.70 -6.47 2.84
N ARG A 88 -3.87 -7.51 2.02
CA ARG A 88 -3.23 -8.79 2.20
C ARG A 88 -2.85 -9.38 0.85
N ASN A 89 -1.70 -10.04 0.81
CA ASN A 89 -1.30 -10.82 -0.35
C ASN A 89 -1.85 -12.26 -0.23
N PRO A 90 -2.85 -12.64 -1.03
CA PRO A 90 -3.40 -14.00 -0.96
C PRO A 90 -2.46 -15.06 -1.55
N GLY A 91 -1.38 -14.64 -2.21
CA GLY A 91 -0.53 -15.53 -2.98
C GLY A 91 -1.14 -15.88 -4.34
N PRO A 92 -0.51 -16.79 -5.10
CA PRO A 92 0.76 -17.46 -4.82
C PRO A 92 2.00 -16.61 -5.12
N ASN A 93 1.84 -15.47 -5.79
CA ASN A 93 2.95 -14.63 -6.21
C ASN A 93 3.21 -13.48 -5.24
N ARG A 94 4.37 -12.86 -5.38
CA ARG A 94 4.69 -11.62 -4.67
C ARG A 94 3.75 -10.50 -5.10
N MET A 95 3.53 -9.55 -4.20
CA MET A 95 2.66 -8.40 -4.43
C MET A 95 3.42 -7.12 -4.11
N ILE A 96 3.31 -6.13 -4.99
CA ILE A 96 3.89 -4.80 -4.78
C ILE A 96 2.78 -3.77 -4.91
N VAL A 97 2.69 -2.89 -3.91
CA VAL A 97 1.67 -1.85 -3.86
C VAL A 97 2.32 -0.50 -3.61
N LEU A 98 1.96 0.48 -4.42
CA LEU A 98 2.31 1.87 -4.15
C LEU A 98 1.29 2.43 -3.16
N ALA A 99 1.78 2.99 -2.06
CA ALA A 99 0.93 3.59 -1.03
C ALA A 99 1.20 5.09 -0.97
N VAL A 100 0.14 5.88 -1.06
CA VAL A 100 0.22 7.33 -0.94
C VAL A 100 -0.56 7.77 0.29
N LEU A 101 0.06 8.58 1.12
CA LEU A 101 -0.59 9.21 2.28
C LEU A 101 -0.56 10.73 2.10
N ALA A 102 -1.69 11.38 2.29
CA ALA A 102 -1.81 12.82 2.19
C ALA A 102 -2.71 13.34 3.34
N PRO A 103 -2.19 14.17 4.22
CA PRO A 103 -0.80 14.62 4.34
C PRO A 103 0.14 13.49 4.81
N PRO A 104 1.47 13.74 4.82
CA PRO A 104 2.44 12.76 5.30
C PRO A 104 2.19 12.36 6.76
N PRO A 105 2.65 11.16 7.17
CA PRO A 105 2.57 10.76 8.56
C PRO A 105 3.31 11.77 9.45
N LYS A 106 2.77 12.04 10.61
CA LYS A 106 3.45 12.86 11.61
C LYS A 106 4.60 12.07 12.23
N LYS A 107 5.69 12.78 12.50
CA LYS A 107 6.81 12.20 13.22
C LYS A 107 6.54 12.12 14.71
#